data_9b46b41090bb91533e77373c44a08fb2
#
_entry.id   9b46b41090bb91533e77373c44a08fb2
#
_cell.length_a   1.000
_cell.length_b   1.000
_cell.length_c   1.000
_cell.angle_alpha   90.00
_cell.angle_beta   90.00
_cell.angle_gamma   90.00
#
_symmetry.space_group_name_H-M   'P 1'
#
loop_
_entity.id
_entity.type
_entity.pdbx_description
1 polymer ?
#
loop_
_entity_poly.entity_id
_entity_poly.type
_entity_poly.pdbx_seq_one_letter_code
_entity_poly.pdbx_strand_id
1 'polypeptide(L)'
;MRISTTLPMTQAGAPDIAMARHLENLGYDAVSMPDFIIGDGTPSFDATLVLAAAATATDKIGLEFGVLSLPLRPTAWVATQMQTLQHLSGNRVVLGVGIGGFPGSPFWRAIGAPLQGRGRWTDAALQALPGLIRGEATKLGEEEITLAPAAPVPPILIGGNSEAAMRRAVLHGDGWAPSLISPAALSKKAARLREIAHELGRPIPSISVGGHAILVHNPAAIESFTRILVDVHRMAPEEAADIPVTGGPEQVAERLHAYAEAGADMVGLGLDGGDWTRQAETLAEARAQLNRSQNQAGTSAPGQP
;
A
#
# COMPACT_ATOMS: atom_id res chain seq x y z
N MET A 1 13.87 7.15 4.66
CA MET A 1 12.44 7.00 4.26
C MET A 1 12.35 6.21 2.97
N ARG A 2 11.54 5.12 2.95
CA ARG A 2 11.22 4.36 1.73
C ARG A 2 10.04 5.01 1.01
N ILE A 3 10.01 4.90 -0.32
CA ILE A 3 8.91 5.42 -1.15
C ILE A 3 8.42 4.39 -2.16
N SER A 4 7.10 4.41 -2.41
CA SER A 4 6.47 3.70 -3.53
C SER A 4 5.51 4.61 -4.31
N THR A 5 5.15 4.19 -5.50
CA THR A 5 4.08 4.82 -6.28
C THR A 5 3.31 3.78 -7.08
N THR A 6 2.10 4.15 -7.47
CA THR A 6 1.24 3.34 -8.33
C THR A 6 1.64 3.53 -9.79
N LEU A 7 1.65 2.45 -10.59
CA LEU A 7 1.80 2.58 -12.04
C LEU A 7 0.66 3.41 -12.63
N PRO A 8 0.94 4.23 -13.67
CA PRO A 8 -0.09 5.04 -14.27
C PRO A 8 -1.19 4.17 -14.89
N MET A 9 -2.43 4.44 -14.51
CA MET A 9 -3.61 3.85 -15.12
C MET A 9 -4.19 4.84 -16.11
N THR A 10 -4.17 4.51 -17.39
CA THR A 10 -4.78 5.34 -18.43
C THR A 10 -6.16 4.79 -18.81
N GLN A 11 -7.10 5.68 -19.12
CA GLN A 11 -8.44 5.28 -19.58
C GLN A 11 -8.44 4.55 -20.93
N ALA A 12 -7.35 4.61 -21.68
CA ALA A 12 -7.32 4.23 -23.09
C ALA A 12 -6.27 3.16 -23.45
N GLY A 13 -5.67 2.46 -22.48
CA GLY A 13 -4.61 1.51 -22.83
C GLY A 13 -4.20 0.56 -21.71
N ALA A 14 -3.34 -0.38 -22.06
CA ALA A 14 -2.69 -1.27 -21.10
C ALA A 14 -1.82 -0.48 -20.12
N PRO A 15 -1.59 -1.00 -18.89
CA PRO A 15 -0.61 -0.42 -17.97
C PRO A 15 0.75 -0.32 -18.66
N ASP A 16 1.41 0.82 -18.57
CA ASP A 16 2.76 0.97 -19.10
C ASP A 16 3.77 0.32 -18.15
N ILE A 17 4.08 -0.94 -18.42
CA ILE A 17 5.00 -1.73 -17.60
C ILE A 17 6.44 -1.19 -17.66
N ALA A 18 6.82 -0.45 -18.71
CA ALA A 18 8.13 0.19 -18.78
C ALA A 18 8.33 1.21 -17.64
N MET A 19 7.24 1.79 -17.13
CA MET A 19 7.28 2.69 -15.98
C MET A 19 7.76 1.99 -14.68
N ALA A 20 7.54 0.69 -14.52
CA ALA A 20 8.12 -0.05 -13.39
C ALA A 20 9.64 -0.06 -13.43
N ARG A 21 10.24 -0.26 -14.62
CA ARG A 21 11.69 -0.14 -14.82
C ARG A 21 12.18 1.29 -14.62
N HIS A 22 11.42 2.28 -15.03
CA HIS A 22 11.75 3.69 -14.79
C HIS A 22 11.80 4.00 -13.30
N LEU A 23 10.82 3.56 -12.51
CA LEU A 23 10.80 3.70 -11.05
C LEU A 23 12.00 3.01 -10.38
N GLU A 24 12.34 1.81 -10.84
CA GLU A 24 13.53 1.08 -10.35
C GLU A 24 14.81 1.90 -10.58
N ASN A 25 14.97 2.50 -11.77
CA ASN A 25 16.11 3.35 -12.12
C ASN A 25 16.13 4.66 -11.29
N LEU A 26 14.99 5.22 -10.94
CA LEU A 26 14.86 6.36 -10.03
C LEU A 26 15.12 5.96 -8.55
N GLY A 27 15.27 4.67 -8.28
CA GLY A 27 15.56 4.11 -6.97
C GLY A 27 14.35 4.03 -6.04
N TYR A 28 13.13 3.92 -6.55
CA TYR A 28 11.96 3.61 -5.73
C TYR A 28 12.11 2.25 -5.05
N ASP A 29 11.54 2.13 -3.85
CA ASP A 29 11.61 0.89 -3.08
C ASP A 29 10.55 -0.12 -3.53
N ALA A 30 9.38 0.35 -4.00
CA ALA A 30 8.34 -0.51 -4.56
C ALA A 30 7.50 0.20 -5.63
N VAL A 31 6.94 -0.60 -6.54
CA VAL A 31 5.79 -0.25 -7.35
C VAL A 31 4.55 -0.86 -6.72
N SER A 32 3.49 -0.06 -6.58
CA SER A 32 2.25 -0.47 -5.92
C SER A 32 1.10 -0.55 -6.91
N MET A 33 0.20 -1.52 -6.72
CA MET A 33 -1.05 -1.60 -7.49
C MET A 33 -2.24 -1.77 -6.55
N PRO A 34 -3.25 -0.89 -6.64
CA PRO A 34 -4.49 -1.04 -5.88
C PRO A 34 -5.40 -2.09 -6.52
N ASP A 35 -6.17 -2.77 -5.68
CA ASP A 35 -7.23 -3.68 -6.10
C ASP A 35 -8.57 -2.95 -6.06
N PHE A 36 -8.80 -2.10 -7.06
CA PHE A 36 -9.89 -1.13 -7.10
C PHE A 36 -10.86 -1.44 -8.24
N ILE A 37 -11.58 -2.58 -8.15
CA ILE A 37 -12.55 -3.00 -9.16
C ILE A 37 -13.97 -2.69 -8.67
N ILE A 38 -14.62 -1.68 -9.24
CA ILE A 38 -15.98 -1.23 -8.87
C ILE A 38 -17.05 -1.85 -9.78
N GLY A 39 -16.78 -1.91 -11.09
CA GLY A 39 -17.71 -2.46 -12.09
C GLY A 39 -18.80 -1.46 -12.54
N ASP A 40 -18.53 -0.17 -12.46
CA ASP A 40 -19.40 0.94 -12.90
C ASP A 40 -18.85 1.66 -14.14
N GLY A 41 -17.82 1.10 -14.77
CA GLY A 41 -17.09 1.72 -15.89
C GLY A 41 -15.81 2.45 -15.45
N THR A 42 -15.55 2.60 -14.16
CA THR A 42 -14.29 3.14 -13.67
C THR A 42 -13.13 2.24 -14.12
N PRO A 43 -12.13 2.78 -14.85
CA PRO A 43 -10.98 2.01 -15.31
C PRO A 43 -10.23 1.37 -14.14
N SER A 44 -9.97 0.07 -14.24
CA SER A 44 -9.22 -0.68 -13.25
C SER A 44 -8.58 -1.90 -13.90
N PHE A 45 -7.39 -2.26 -13.44
CA PHE A 45 -6.70 -3.49 -13.86
C PHE A 45 -6.61 -4.46 -12.69
N ASP A 46 -6.53 -5.75 -12.98
CA ASP A 46 -6.20 -6.75 -11.98
C ASP A 46 -4.76 -6.54 -11.47
N ALA A 47 -4.63 -6.23 -10.19
CA ALA A 47 -3.35 -5.91 -9.57
C ALA A 47 -2.33 -7.06 -9.69
N THR A 48 -2.79 -8.33 -9.60
CA THR A 48 -1.93 -9.51 -9.70
C THR A 48 -1.29 -9.63 -11.08
N LEU A 49 -2.07 -9.40 -12.15
CA LEU A 49 -1.58 -9.49 -13.51
C LEU A 49 -0.61 -8.35 -13.84
N VAL A 50 -0.90 -7.13 -13.38
CA VAL A 50 0.02 -5.99 -13.57
C VAL A 50 1.32 -6.20 -12.83
N LEU A 51 1.27 -6.64 -11.56
CA LEU A 51 2.47 -6.91 -10.77
C LEU A 51 3.27 -8.11 -11.32
N ALA A 52 2.60 -9.13 -11.91
CA ALA A 52 3.29 -10.21 -12.61
C ALA A 52 4.08 -9.71 -13.83
N ALA A 53 3.49 -8.81 -14.62
CA ALA A 53 4.18 -8.19 -15.73
C ALA A 53 5.36 -7.30 -15.24
N ALA A 54 5.16 -6.51 -14.20
CA ALA A 54 6.22 -5.71 -13.59
C ALA A 54 7.36 -6.59 -13.02
N ALA A 55 7.04 -7.77 -12.46
CA ALA A 55 8.03 -8.72 -11.95
C ALA A 55 9.05 -9.13 -13.02
N THR A 56 8.58 -9.34 -14.26
CA THR A 56 9.43 -9.76 -15.38
C THR A 56 10.20 -8.60 -16.03
N ALA A 57 9.72 -7.36 -15.83
CA ALA A 57 10.33 -6.16 -16.38
C ALA A 57 11.36 -5.50 -15.46
N THR A 58 11.50 -5.96 -14.21
CA THR A 58 12.33 -5.35 -13.17
C THR A 58 13.16 -6.39 -12.42
N ASP A 59 14.24 -5.98 -11.75
CA ASP A 59 15.17 -6.88 -11.09
C ASP A 59 15.18 -6.74 -9.55
N LYS A 60 14.90 -5.54 -9.02
CA LYS A 60 15.12 -5.20 -7.61
C LYS A 60 13.93 -4.56 -6.91
N ILE A 61 13.14 -3.77 -7.63
CA ILE A 61 12.02 -3.02 -7.06
C ILE A 61 10.97 -3.96 -6.45
N GLY A 62 10.46 -3.64 -5.26
CA GLY A 62 9.38 -4.36 -4.61
C GLY A 62 8.07 -4.28 -5.41
N LEU A 63 7.23 -5.30 -5.28
CA LEU A 63 5.95 -5.43 -5.97
C LEU A 63 4.85 -5.45 -4.92
N GLU A 64 4.19 -4.31 -4.70
CA GLU A 64 3.27 -4.11 -3.58
C GLU A 64 1.81 -4.13 -4.04
N PHE A 65 0.99 -4.93 -3.35
CA PHE A 65 -0.45 -4.76 -3.41
C PHE A 65 -0.86 -3.63 -2.45
N GLY A 66 -1.43 -2.58 -2.97
CA GLY A 66 -1.76 -1.41 -2.18
C GLY A 66 -3.25 -1.03 -2.12
N VAL A 67 -4.15 -1.87 -1.62
CA VAL A 67 -4.07 -3.21 -1.01
C VAL A 67 -4.98 -4.21 -1.74
N LEU A 68 -4.69 -5.50 -1.66
CA LEU A 68 -5.56 -6.56 -2.18
C LEU A 68 -6.81 -6.73 -1.29
N SER A 69 -7.99 -6.70 -1.89
CA SER A 69 -9.26 -6.94 -1.19
C SER A 69 -9.52 -8.44 -1.03
N LEU A 70 -9.07 -9.03 0.09
CA LEU A 70 -9.16 -10.49 0.31
C LEU A 70 -10.57 -11.05 0.15
N PRO A 71 -11.66 -10.40 0.62
CA PRO A 71 -13.01 -10.95 0.50
C PRO A 71 -13.52 -11.12 -0.94
N LEU A 72 -12.83 -10.57 -1.93
CA LEU A 72 -13.17 -10.73 -3.34
C LEU A 72 -12.66 -12.05 -3.94
N ARG A 73 -11.82 -12.80 -3.23
CA ARG A 73 -11.11 -13.97 -3.80
C ARG A 73 -11.11 -15.16 -2.84
N PRO A 74 -11.21 -16.40 -3.35
CA PRO A 74 -10.94 -17.58 -2.54
C PRO A 74 -9.50 -17.58 -2.00
N THR A 75 -9.33 -17.92 -0.73
CA THR A 75 -8.02 -17.86 -0.04
C THR A 75 -6.96 -18.73 -0.73
N ALA A 76 -7.34 -19.93 -1.21
CA ALA A 76 -6.42 -20.81 -1.94
C ALA A 76 -5.90 -20.17 -3.24
N TRP A 77 -6.75 -19.43 -3.96
CA TRP A 77 -6.33 -18.69 -5.16
C TRP A 77 -5.32 -17.61 -4.82
N VAL A 78 -5.55 -16.85 -3.76
CA VAL A 78 -4.59 -15.81 -3.31
C VAL A 78 -3.24 -16.46 -2.96
N ALA A 79 -3.25 -17.60 -2.24
CA ALA A 79 -2.02 -18.32 -1.91
C ALA A 79 -1.26 -18.76 -3.16
N THR A 80 -1.95 -19.37 -4.14
CA THR A 80 -1.36 -19.78 -5.43
C THR A 80 -0.78 -18.60 -6.21
N GLN A 81 -1.51 -17.47 -6.24
CA GLN A 81 -1.03 -16.24 -6.87
C GLN A 81 0.24 -15.72 -6.18
N MET A 82 0.29 -15.74 -4.84
CA MET A 82 1.48 -15.31 -4.10
C MET A 82 2.68 -16.25 -4.34
N GLN A 83 2.48 -17.57 -4.34
CA GLN A 83 3.54 -18.52 -4.69
C GLN A 83 4.10 -18.21 -6.09
N THR A 84 3.23 -18.05 -7.06
CA THR A 84 3.62 -17.76 -8.45
C THR A 84 4.39 -16.44 -8.56
N LEU A 85 3.88 -15.37 -7.94
CA LEU A 85 4.53 -14.05 -7.97
C LEU A 85 5.88 -14.06 -7.24
N GLN A 86 6.01 -14.78 -6.12
CA GLN A 86 7.29 -14.92 -5.42
C GLN A 86 8.33 -15.59 -6.33
N HIS A 87 7.98 -16.64 -7.04
CA HIS A 87 8.89 -17.28 -8.00
C HIS A 87 9.23 -16.37 -9.19
N LEU A 88 8.23 -15.70 -9.78
CA LEU A 88 8.44 -14.77 -10.90
C LEU A 88 9.32 -13.56 -10.52
N SER A 89 9.18 -13.10 -9.30
CA SER A 89 9.85 -11.87 -8.84
C SER A 89 11.16 -12.11 -8.10
N GLY A 90 11.52 -13.35 -7.77
CA GLY A 90 12.63 -13.62 -6.87
C GLY A 90 12.37 -13.12 -5.44
N ASN A 91 11.16 -13.32 -4.94
CA ASN A 91 10.71 -12.97 -3.57
C ASN A 91 10.63 -11.46 -3.29
N ARG A 92 10.19 -10.65 -4.27
CA ARG A 92 10.04 -9.20 -4.12
C ARG A 92 8.62 -8.73 -3.81
N VAL A 93 7.67 -9.64 -3.60
CA VAL A 93 6.28 -9.31 -3.32
C VAL A 93 6.11 -8.74 -1.92
N VAL A 94 5.25 -7.72 -1.78
CA VAL A 94 4.70 -7.22 -0.52
C VAL A 94 3.18 -7.32 -0.62
N LEU A 95 2.55 -8.10 0.25
CA LEU A 95 1.12 -8.35 0.22
C LEU A 95 0.38 -7.40 1.15
N GLY A 96 -0.03 -6.25 0.62
CA GLY A 96 -1.00 -5.40 1.30
C GLY A 96 -2.40 -6.01 1.24
N VAL A 97 -3.10 -6.07 2.37
CA VAL A 97 -4.41 -6.72 2.53
C VAL A 97 -5.45 -5.77 3.08
N GLY A 98 -6.61 -5.73 2.44
CA GLY A 98 -7.77 -4.98 2.90
C GLY A 98 -9.04 -5.83 3.00
N ILE A 99 -10.03 -5.31 3.73
CA ILE A 99 -11.38 -5.91 3.82
C ILE A 99 -12.32 -5.45 2.68
N GLY A 100 -11.79 -4.67 1.73
CA GLY A 100 -12.52 -4.07 0.62
C GLY A 100 -13.22 -2.76 0.97
N GLY A 101 -13.00 -1.72 0.14
CA GLY A 101 -13.50 -0.36 0.35
C GLY A 101 -14.92 -0.11 -0.18
N PHE A 102 -15.38 -0.90 -1.16
CA PHE A 102 -16.64 -0.67 -1.90
C PHE A 102 -17.59 -1.87 -1.86
N PRO A 103 -18.01 -2.32 -0.65
CA PRO A 103 -18.96 -3.42 -0.54
C PRO A 103 -20.30 -3.01 -1.17
N GLY A 104 -20.88 -3.93 -1.96
CA GLY A 104 -22.13 -3.64 -2.66
C GLY A 104 -21.98 -2.86 -3.96
N SER A 105 -20.75 -2.62 -4.46
CA SER A 105 -20.52 -2.17 -5.84
C SER A 105 -21.07 -3.19 -6.85
N PRO A 106 -21.30 -2.82 -8.12
CA PRO A 106 -21.76 -3.77 -9.14
C PRO A 106 -20.85 -5.01 -9.24
N PHE A 107 -19.55 -4.84 -9.26
CA PHE A 107 -18.59 -5.96 -9.30
C PHE A 107 -18.73 -6.86 -8.09
N TRP A 108 -18.78 -6.27 -6.88
CA TRP A 108 -18.92 -7.00 -5.62
C TRP A 108 -20.14 -7.92 -5.60
N ARG A 109 -21.30 -7.39 -6.04
CA ARG A 109 -22.53 -8.16 -6.14
C ARG A 109 -22.46 -9.25 -7.20
N ALA A 110 -21.88 -8.94 -8.37
CA ALA A 110 -21.79 -9.87 -9.49
C ALA A 110 -21.00 -11.16 -9.17
N ILE A 111 -19.94 -11.04 -8.34
CA ILE A 111 -19.13 -12.19 -7.93
C ILE A 111 -19.63 -12.86 -6.63
N GLY A 112 -20.72 -12.38 -6.05
CA GLY A 112 -21.26 -12.94 -4.81
C GLY A 112 -20.37 -12.70 -3.57
N ALA A 113 -19.52 -11.67 -3.58
CA ALA A 113 -18.65 -11.39 -2.44
C ALA A 113 -19.43 -11.00 -1.18
N PRO A 114 -18.94 -11.35 0.03
CA PRO A 114 -19.68 -11.14 1.27
C PRO A 114 -19.85 -9.66 1.57
N LEU A 115 -21.09 -9.22 1.82
CA LEU A 115 -21.41 -7.85 2.22
C LEU A 115 -21.17 -7.62 3.71
N GLN A 116 -21.33 -8.67 4.52
CA GLN A 116 -21.19 -8.64 5.98
C GLN A 116 -20.09 -9.63 6.44
N GLY A 117 -19.58 -9.43 7.64
CA GLY A 117 -18.58 -10.34 8.21
C GLY A 117 -17.21 -10.31 7.52
N ARG A 118 -16.96 -9.34 6.65
CA ARG A 118 -15.72 -9.21 5.85
C ARG A 118 -14.45 -9.26 6.68
N GLY A 119 -14.46 -8.60 7.85
CA GLY A 119 -13.33 -8.64 8.78
C GLY A 119 -13.03 -10.06 9.26
N ARG A 120 -14.04 -10.80 9.72
CA ARG A 120 -13.88 -12.21 10.16
C ARG A 120 -13.41 -13.13 9.03
N TRP A 121 -13.94 -12.91 7.81
CA TRP A 121 -13.49 -13.64 6.64
C TRP A 121 -12.01 -13.36 6.35
N THR A 122 -11.61 -12.08 6.42
CA THR A 122 -10.20 -11.66 6.24
C THR A 122 -9.30 -12.25 7.33
N ASP A 123 -9.73 -12.27 8.57
CA ASP A 123 -8.98 -12.87 9.68
C ASP A 123 -8.75 -14.37 9.45
N ALA A 124 -9.77 -15.12 9.04
CA ALA A 124 -9.65 -16.54 8.70
C ALA A 124 -8.71 -16.77 7.50
N ALA A 125 -8.79 -15.93 6.47
CA ALA A 125 -7.89 -16.01 5.32
C ALA A 125 -6.43 -15.74 5.72
N LEU A 126 -6.18 -14.71 6.55
CA LEU A 126 -4.84 -14.37 7.04
C LEU A 126 -4.23 -15.46 7.90
N GLN A 127 -5.04 -16.22 8.64
CA GLN A 127 -4.57 -17.38 9.41
C GLN A 127 -4.12 -18.54 8.50
N ALA A 128 -4.81 -18.76 7.38
CA ALA A 128 -4.53 -19.88 6.48
C ALA A 128 -3.41 -19.56 5.44
N LEU A 129 -3.35 -18.30 4.95
CA LEU A 129 -2.45 -17.90 3.87
C LEU A 129 -0.98 -18.28 4.10
N PRO A 130 -0.36 -18.05 5.27
CA PRO A 130 1.04 -18.38 5.46
C PRO A 130 1.36 -19.86 5.28
N GLY A 131 0.52 -20.75 5.82
CA GLY A 131 0.67 -22.21 5.68
C GLY A 131 0.52 -22.65 4.20
N LEU A 132 -0.52 -22.14 3.54
CA LEU A 132 -0.77 -22.42 2.13
C LEU A 132 0.40 -21.97 1.24
N ILE A 133 0.93 -20.76 1.46
CA ILE A 133 2.05 -20.23 0.66
C ILE A 133 3.31 -21.06 0.89
N ARG A 134 3.58 -21.51 2.12
CA ARG A 134 4.71 -22.40 2.43
C ARG A 134 4.53 -23.85 1.95
N GLY A 135 3.38 -24.17 1.34
CA GLY A 135 3.08 -25.54 0.90
C GLY A 135 2.85 -26.51 2.06
N GLU A 136 2.43 -26.03 3.20
CA GLU A 136 2.07 -26.83 4.37
C GLU A 136 0.63 -27.33 4.24
N ALA A 137 0.35 -28.55 4.74
CA ALA A 137 -1.02 -29.04 4.83
C ALA A 137 -1.85 -28.08 5.68
N THR A 138 -2.86 -27.47 5.08
CA THR A 138 -3.64 -26.38 5.67
C THR A 138 -5.13 -26.63 5.51
N LYS A 139 -5.86 -26.50 6.62
CA LYS A 139 -7.31 -26.70 6.63
C LYS A 139 -8.03 -25.46 6.09
N LEU A 140 -8.86 -25.65 5.06
CA LEU A 140 -9.79 -24.65 4.50
C LEU A 140 -11.22 -25.21 4.51
N GLY A 141 -12.05 -24.74 5.43
CA GLY A 141 -13.36 -25.35 5.67
C GLY A 141 -13.21 -26.78 6.16
N GLU A 142 -13.79 -27.74 5.43
CA GLU A 142 -13.70 -29.17 5.75
C GLU A 142 -12.52 -29.89 5.08
N GLU A 143 -11.92 -29.26 4.07
CA GLU A 143 -10.82 -29.82 3.30
C GLU A 143 -9.46 -29.47 3.90
N GLU A 144 -8.50 -30.39 3.78
CA GLU A 144 -7.09 -30.14 4.01
C GLU A 144 -6.36 -30.14 2.66
N ILE A 145 -5.70 -29.04 2.33
CA ILE A 145 -5.01 -28.87 1.04
C ILE A 145 -3.54 -28.54 1.24
N THR A 146 -2.72 -28.96 0.29
CA THR A 146 -1.30 -28.63 0.19
C THR A 146 -1.05 -28.06 -1.19
N LEU A 147 -0.53 -26.83 -1.26
CA LEU A 147 -0.22 -26.16 -2.52
C LEU A 147 1.26 -26.31 -2.87
N ALA A 148 1.55 -26.46 -4.17
CA ALA A 148 2.92 -26.55 -4.69
C ALA A 148 3.03 -25.80 -6.03
N PRO A 149 4.22 -25.24 -6.35
CA PRO A 149 5.45 -25.22 -5.52
C PRO A 149 5.35 -24.26 -4.34
N ALA A 150 5.96 -24.60 -3.22
CA ALA A 150 6.05 -23.73 -2.05
C ALA A 150 6.84 -22.45 -2.33
N ALA A 151 6.53 -21.37 -1.63
CA ALA A 151 7.28 -20.11 -1.69
C ALA A 151 7.42 -19.47 -0.29
N PRO A 152 8.39 -18.57 -0.08
CA PRO A 152 8.45 -17.73 1.10
C PRO A 152 7.20 -16.86 1.22
N VAL A 153 6.64 -16.74 2.43
CA VAL A 153 5.52 -15.83 2.69
C VAL A 153 6.00 -14.39 2.49
N PRO A 154 5.36 -13.60 1.61
CA PRO A 154 5.70 -12.18 1.48
C PRO A 154 5.36 -11.42 2.77
N PRO A 155 6.03 -10.30 3.09
CA PRO A 155 5.58 -9.40 4.13
C PRO A 155 4.11 -9.02 3.93
N ILE A 156 3.30 -9.10 5.01
CA ILE A 156 1.87 -8.83 4.98
C ILE A 156 1.59 -7.48 5.63
N LEU A 157 1.05 -6.52 4.88
CA LEU A 157 0.63 -5.22 5.38
C LEU A 157 -0.91 -5.18 5.48
N ILE A 158 -1.43 -4.69 6.59
CA ILE A 158 -2.88 -4.60 6.81
C ILE A 158 -3.38 -3.19 6.58
N GLY A 159 -4.22 -3.01 5.56
CA GLY A 159 -4.83 -1.74 5.19
C GLY A 159 -6.00 -1.32 6.06
N GLY A 160 -6.15 -0.01 6.21
CA GLY A 160 -7.29 0.64 6.86
C GLY A 160 -6.94 1.42 8.12
N ASN A 161 -7.76 2.45 8.42
CA ASN A 161 -7.52 3.44 9.48
C ASN A 161 -8.22 3.12 10.81
N SER A 162 -8.98 2.03 10.88
CA SER A 162 -9.76 1.66 12.08
C SER A 162 -8.90 0.95 13.12
N GLU A 163 -9.32 0.98 14.39
CA GLU A 163 -8.69 0.19 15.45
C GLU A 163 -8.71 -1.32 15.15
N ALA A 164 -9.77 -1.81 14.52
CA ALA A 164 -9.85 -3.20 14.09
C ALA A 164 -8.77 -3.56 13.05
N ALA A 165 -8.43 -2.62 12.14
CA ALA A 165 -7.33 -2.80 11.19
C ALA A 165 -5.97 -2.81 11.91
N MET A 166 -5.75 -1.91 12.88
CA MET A 166 -4.53 -1.89 13.69
C MET A 166 -4.36 -3.17 14.50
N ARG A 167 -5.43 -3.66 15.16
CA ARG A 167 -5.39 -4.95 15.88
C ARG A 167 -5.09 -6.12 14.95
N ARG A 168 -5.67 -6.12 13.74
CA ARG A 168 -5.39 -7.13 12.71
C ARG A 168 -3.93 -7.08 12.26
N ALA A 169 -3.36 -5.88 12.09
CA ALA A 169 -1.94 -5.72 11.75
C ALA A 169 -1.03 -6.31 12.82
N VAL A 170 -1.32 -6.08 14.09
CA VAL A 170 -0.55 -6.64 15.22
C VAL A 170 -0.69 -8.16 15.32
N LEU A 171 -1.87 -8.72 15.01
CA LEU A 171 -2.13 -10.16 15.16
C LEU A 171 -1.66 -10.99 13.97
N HIS A 172 -1.74 -10.46 12.74
CA HIS A 172 -1.62 -11.23 11.49
C HIS A 172 -0.70 -10.60 10.45
N GLY A 173 -0.19 -9.38 10.68
CA GLY A 173 0.63 -8.66 9.71
C GLY A 173 2.04 -8.38 10.20
N ASP A 174 2.91 -8.01 9.26
CA ASP A 174 4.24 -7.46 9.50
C ASP A 174 4.22 -5.93 9.52
N GLY A 175 3.14 -5.34 8.99
CA GLY A 175 2.94 -3.90 8.92
C GLY A 175 1.48 -3.47 8.91
N TRP A 176 1.28 -2.19 9.21
CA TRP A 176 0.02 -1.48 9.11
C TRP A 176 0.09 -0.48 7.96
N ALA A 177 -0.92 -0.49 7.08
CA ALA A 177 -1.00 0.36 5.89
C ALA A 177 -2.21 1.32 5.97
N PRO A 178 -2.11 2.41 6.77
CA PRO A 178 -3.11 3.47 6.75
C PRO A 178 -3.07 4.24 5.44
N SER A 179 -4.19 4.82 5.03
CA SER A 179 -4.25 5.64 3.82
C SER A 179 -5.02 6.93 4.04
N LEU A 180 -4.73 7.95 3.22
CA LEU A 180 -5.44 9.23 3.27
C LEU A 180 -5.44 9.82 4.69
N ILE A 181 -4.28 9.92 5.30
CA ILE A 181 -4.10 10.39 6.67
C ILE A 181 -2.99 11.43 6.72
N SER A 182 -3.20 12.52 7.47
CA SER A 182 -2.16 13.54 7.67
C SER A 182 -1.08 13.07 8.65
N PRO A 183 0.15 13.64 8.62
CA PRO A 183 1.20 13.30 9.58
C PRO A 183 0.76 13.47 11.04
N ALA A 184 0.00 14.52 11.35
CA ALA A 184 -0.50 14.77 12.70
C ALA A 184 -1.48 13.68 13.18
N ALA A 185 -2.40 13.24 12.31
CA ALA A 185 -3.31 12.15 12.60
C ALA A 185 -2.58 10.81 12.65
N LEU A 186 -1.58 10.59 11.80
CA LEU A 186 -0.74 9.40 11.82
C LEU A 186 -0.01 9.25 13.14
N SER A 187 0.62 10.31 13.65
CA SER A 187 1.35 10.29 14.93
C SER A 187 0.48 9.77 16.09
N LYS A 188 -0.78 10.25 16.16
CA LYS A 188 -1.75 9.80 17.18
C LYS A 188 -2.08 8.31 17.02
N LYS A 189 -2.33 7.85 15.79
CA LYS A 189 -2.66 6.46 15.51
C LYS A 189 -1.45 5.52 15.66
N ALA A 190 -0.25 5.98 15.34
CA ALA A 190 0.99 5.23 15.58
C ALA A 190 1.25 5.02 17.08
N ALA A 191 0.92 6.00 17.93
CA ALA A 191 0.95 5.81 19.39
C ALA A 191 -0.05 4.72 19.82
N ARG A 192 -1.29 4.77 19.31
CA ARG A 192 -2.30 3.76 19.60
C ARG A 192 -1.92 2.36 19.10
N LEU A 193 -1.28 2.26 17.92
CA LEU A 193 -0.76 0.99 17.40
C LEU A 193 0.28 0.36 18.35
N ARG A 194 1.18 1.17 18.92
CA ARG A 194 2.17 0.70 19.90
C ARG A 194 1.50 0.19 21.18
N GLU A 195 0.48 0.90 21.66
CA GLU A 195 -0.32 0.47 22.82
C GLU A 195 -0.97 -0.89 22.55
N ILE A 196 -1.63 -1.06 21.39
CA ILE A 196 -2.26 -2.33 20.98
C ILE A 196 -1.23 -3.46 20.89
N ALA A 197 -0.05 -3.20 20.33
CA ALA A 197 1.02 -4.18 20.26
C ALA A 197 1.49 -4.60 21.66
N HIS A 198 1.64 -3.65 22.57
CA HIS A 198 1.98 -3.93 23.96
C HIS A 198 0.86 -4.70 24.70
N GLU A 199 -0.41 -4.28 24.55
CA GLU A 199 -1.58 -4.99 25.11
C GLU A 199 -1.63 -6.47 24.67
N LEU A 200 -1.24 -6.75 23.43
CA LEU A 200 -1.28 -8.10 22.84
C LEU A 200 0.04 -8.87 22.98
N GLY A 201 1.06 -8.29 23.60
CA GLY A 201 2.39 -8.92 23.74
C GLY A 201 3.03 -9.27 22.40
N ARG A 202 2.86 -8.41 21.38
CA ARG A 202 3.36 -8.62 20.01
C ARG A 202 4.35 -7.53 19.60
N PRO A 203 5.24 -7.81 18.62
CA PRO A 203 6.07 -6.79 18.00
C PRO A 203 5.22 -5.65 17.41
N ILE A 204 5.79 -4.45 17.40
CA ILE A 204 5.16 -3.29 16.76
C ILE A 204 5.27 -3.46 15.24
N PRO A 205 4.15 -3.48 14.47
CA PRO A 205 4.20 -3.55 13.01
C PRO A 205 4.87 -2.31 12.40
N SER A 206 5.52 -2.48 11.25
CA SER A 206 5.97 -1.35 10.44
C SER A 206 4.78 -0.52 9.94
N ILE A 207 5.02 0.74 9.57
CA ILE A 207 3.96 1.64 9.08
C ILE A 207 4.26 2.07 7.65
N SER A 208 3.39 1.67 6.68
CA SER A 208 3.45 2.07 5.28
C SER A 208 2.23 2.95 4.95
N VAL A 209 2.43 4.25 4.81
CA VAL A 209 1.34 5.21 4.57
C VAL A 209 1.00 5.28 3.10
N GLY A 210 -0.28 5.06 2.74
CA GLY A 210 -0.80 5.29 1.40
C GLY A 210 -1.42 6.68 1.26
N GLY A 211 -1.19 7.34 0.15
CA GLY A 211 -1.74 8.67 -0.12
C GLY A 211 -1.72 9.04 -1.59
N HIS A 212 -1.97 10.31 -1.87
CA HIS A 212 -1.95 10.88 -3.21
C HIS A 212 -1.11 12.15 -3.26
N ALA A 213 -0.49 12.38 -4.40
CA ALA A 213 0.31 13.57 -4.67
C ALA A 213 -0.10 14.23 -5.99
N ILE A 214 -0.10 15.56 -6.00
CA ILE A 214 -0.29 16.40 -7.17
C ILE A 214 0.90 17.37 -7.19
N LEU A 215 2.00 16.92 -7.81
CA LEU A 215 3.30 17.61 -7.77
C LEU A 215 3.52 18.56 -8.95
N VAL A 216 2.47 18.80 -9.71
CA VAL A 216 2.40 19.81 -10.76
C VAL A 216 1.49 20.94 -10.32
N HIS A 217 1.72 22.16 -10.83
CA HIS A 217 0.81 23.27 -10.53
C HIS A 217 -0.55 23.04 -11.23
N ASN A 218 -1.46 22.37 -10.55
CA ASN A 218 -2.81 22.05 -11.02
C ASN A 218 -3.86 22.26 -9.91
N PRO A 219 -4.26 23.51 -9.62
CA PRO A 219 -5.24 23.82 -8.59
C PRO A 219 -6.57 23.10 -8.80
N ALA A 220 -7.02 22.91 -10.05
CA ALA A 220 -8.26 22.22 -10.37
C ALA A 220 -8.20 20.72 -9.99
N ALA A 221 -7.06 20.06 -10.18
CA ALA A 221 -6.88 18.68 -9.75
C ALA A 221 -6.88 18.58 -8.21
N ILE A 222 -6.23 19.50 -7.51
CA ILE A 222 -6.21 19.57 -6.05
C ILE A 222 -7.65 19.75 -5.52
N GLU A 223 -8.41 20.71 -6.07
CA GLU A 223 -9.80 20.95 -5.69
C GLU A 223 -10.67 19.71 -5.96
N SER A 224 -10.53 19.10 -7.13
CA SER A 224 -11.27 17.89 -7.49
C SER A 224 -10.98 16.73 -6.54
N PHE A 225 -9.71 16.50 -6.23
CA PHE A 225 -9.31 15.46 -5.29
C PHE A 225 -9.84 15.73 -3.87
N THR A 226 -9.69 16.96 -3.36
CA THR A 226 -10.21 17.37 -2.04
C THR A 226 -11.73 17.17 -1.97
N ARG A 227 -12.46 17.48 -3.05
CA ARG A 227 -13.91 17.25 -3.13
C ARG A 227 -14.26 15.76 -3.03
N ILE A 228 -13.49 14.87 -3.69
CA ILE A 228 -13.65 13.41 -3.56
C ILE A 228 -13.46 12.97 -2.10
N LEU A 229 -12.47 13.49 -1.40
CA LEU A 229 -12.24 13.18 0.01
C LEU A 229 -13.44 13.57 0.89
N VAL A 230 -14.04 14.73 0.63
CA VAL A 230 -15.24 15.18 1.36
C VAL A 230 -16.46 14.35 1.00
N ASP A 231 -16.76 14.19 -0.30
CA ASP A 231 -18.02 13.63 -0.78
C ASP A 231 -18.08 12.11 -0.66
N VAL A 232 -16.96 11.43 -0.96
CA VAL A 232 -16.88 9.96 -0.97
C VAL A 232 -16.35 9.41 0.35
N HIS A 233 -15.25 9.97 0.86
CA HIS A 233 -14.63 9.51 2.09
C HIS A 233 -15.18 10.14 3.37
N ARG A 234 -16.10 11.13 3.23
CA ARG A 234 -16.77 11.82 4.35
C ARG A 234 -15.80 12.51 5.31
N MET A 235 -14.68 12.99 4.80
CA MET A 235 -13.71 13.77 5.57
C MET A 235 -14.24 15.18 5.85
N ALA A 236 -13.83 15.75 6.98
CA ALA A 236 -14.03 17.18 7.20
C ALA A 236 -13.24 18.00 6.16
N PRO A 237 -13.78 19.14 5.65
CA PRO A 237 -13.09 19.91 4.61
C PRO A 237 -11.67 20.32 4.96
N GLU A 238 -11.42 20.70 6.21
CA GLU A 238 -10.09 21.09 6.69
C GLU A 238 -9.12 19.90 6.71
N GLU A 239 -9.59 18.71 7.11
CA GLU A 239 -8.80 17.48 7.06
C GLU A 239 -8.51 17.08 5.61
N ALA A 240 -9.51 17.12 4.74
CA ALA A 240 -9.39 16.78 3.33
C ALA A 240 -8.36 17.67 2.60
N ALA A 241 -8.30 18.97 2.96
CA ALA A 241 -7.35 19.91 2.37
C ALA A 241 -5.88 19.61 2.73
N ASP A 242 -5.63 18.96 3.87
CA ASP A 242 -4.27 18.59 4.34
C ASP A 242 -3.80 17.21 3.84
N ILE A 243 -4.62 16.46 3.09
CA ILE A 243 -4.25 15.11 2.64
C ILE A 243 -3.32 15.11 1.42
N PRO A 244 -3.60 15.83 0.31
CA PRO A 244 -2.77 15.72 -0.88
C PRO A 244 -1.37 16.27 -0.65
N VAL A 245 -0.35 15.51 -1.07
CA VAL A 245 1.02 16.01 -1.09
C VAL A 245 1.17 16.88 -2.34
N THR A 246 1.62 18.12 -2.16
CA THR A 246 1.73 19.11 -3.24
C THR A 246 3.06 19.87 -3.18
N GLY A 247 3.41 20.57 -4.26
CA GLY A 247 4.59 21.40 -4.31
C GLY A 247 5.77 20.78 -5.03
N GLY A 248 6.91 21.48 -4.99
CA GLY A 248 8.17 21.02 -5.55
C GLY A 248 8.95 20.10 -4.61
N PRO A 249 10.18 19.69 -5.00
CA PRO A 249 10.97 18.73 -4.25
C PRO A 249 11.19 19.09 -2.77
N GLU A 250 11.36 20.38 -2.44
CA GLU A 250 11.57 20.84 -1.06
C GLU A 250 10.33 20.60 -0.19
N GLN A 251 9.15 21.08 -0.64
CA GLN A 251 7.90 20.90 0.09
C GLN A 251 7.53 19.42 0.25
N VAL A 252 7.79 18.63 -0.79
CA VAL A 252 7.59 17.17 -0.75
C VAL A 252 8.56 16.54 0.24
N ALA A 253 9.83 16.94 0.29
CA ALA A 253 10.79 16.43 1.26
C ALA A 253 10.39 16.77 2.70
N GLU A 254 9.90 17.98 2.96
CA GLU A 254 9.34 18.39 4.26
C GLU A 254 8.14 17.51 4.65
N ARG A 255 7.25 17.23 3.70
CA ARG A 255 6.08 16.37 3.95
C ARG A 255 6.47 14.93 4.25
N LEU A 256 7.44 14.37 3.50
CA LEU A 256 8.01 13.05 3.77
C LEU A 256 8.69 13.00 5.13
N HIS A 257 9.40 14.05 5.51
CA HIS A 257 10.01 14.17 6.85
C HIS A 257 8.94 14.15 7.94
N ALA A 258 7.87 14.94 7.79
CA ALA A 258 6.76 14.94 8.73
C ALA A 258 6.10 13.57 8.91
N TYR A 259 5.98 12.77 7.82
CA TYR A 259 5.52 11.38 7.93
C TYR A 259 6.53 10.49 8.66
N ALA A 260 7.85 10.68 8.43
CA ALA A 260 8.88 9.94 9.16
C ALA A 260 8.83 10.22 10.67
N GLU A 261 8.74 11.48 11.05
CA GLU A 261 8.59 11.90 12.46
C GLU A 261 7.29 11.35 13.10
N ALA A 262 6.23 11.21 12.30
CA ALA A 262 4.98 10.58 12.73
C ALA A 262 5.08 9.05 12.88
N GLY A 263 6.20 8.44 12.47
CA GLY A 263 6.49 7.03 12.62
C GLY A 263 6.29 6.19 11.36
N ALA A 264 6.17 6.80 10.17
CA ALA A 264 6.10 6.05 8.92
C ALA A 264 7.48 5.52 8.52
N ASP A 265 7.54 4.24 8.14
CA ASP A 265 8.71 3.57 7.55
C ASP A 265 8.74 3.74 6.02
N MET A 266 7.56 3.89 5.41
CA MET A 266 7.36 4.01 3.98
C MET A 266 6.19 4.93 3.67
N VAL A 267 6.28 5.68 2.57
CA VAL A 267 5.19 6.49 2.02
C VAL A 267 4.97 6.11 0.57
N GLY A 268 3.78 5.61 0.25
CA GLY A 268 3.32 5.29 -1.09
C GLY A 268 2.34 6.34 -1.60
N LEU A 269 2.65 7.00 -2.71
CA LEU A 269 1.84 8.09 -3.25
C LEU A 269 1.36 7.76 -4.67
N GLY A 270 0.05 7.73 -4.89
CA GLY A 270 -0.51 7.85 -6.23
C GLY A 270 -0.21 9.24 -6.81
N LEU A 271 0.18 9.33 -8.08
CA LEU A 271 0.53 10.58 -8.75
C LEU A 271 -0.60 11.01 -9.67
N ASP A 272 -1.28 12.09 -9.32
CA ASP A 272 -2.50 12.54 -9.98
C ASP A 272 -2.31 13.89 -10.70
N GLY A 273 -3.23 14.17 -11.61
CA GLY A 273 -3.47 15.52 -12.13
C GLY A 273 -2.45 16.08 -13.13
N GLY A 274 -1.54 15.26 -13.69
CA GLY A 274 -0.56 15.77 -14.65
C GLY A 274 0.40 14.74 -15.21
N ASP A 275 1.57 15.21 -15.65
CA ASP A 275 2.64 14.36 -16.15
C ASP A 275 3.18 13.44 -15.06
N TRP A 276 2.82 12.17 -15.15
CA TRP A 276 3.17 11.16 -14.17
C TRP A 276 4.68 10.97 -14.04
N THR A 277 5.40 10.94 -15.18
CA THR A 277 6.86 10.72 -15.20
C THR A 277 7.58 11.84 -14.45
N ARG A 278 7.23 13.09 -14.75
CA ARG A 278 7.81 14.25 -14.06
C ARG A 278 7.50 14.25 -12.57
N GLN A 279 6.30 13.87 -12.18
CA GLN A 279 5.95 13.78 -10.77
C GLN A 279 6.73 12.65 -10.06
N ALA A 280 6.95 11.51 -10.73
CA ALA A 280 7.79 10.44 -10.20
C ALA A 280 9.25 10.89 -10.01
N GLU A 281 9.81 11.64 -10.95
CA GLU A 281 11.14 12.24 -10.83
C GLU A 281 11.19 13.24 -9.65
N THR A 282 10.19 14.11 -9.51
CA THR A 282 10.09 15.07 -8.41
C THR A 282 10.05 14.37 -7.04
N LEU A 283 9.29 13.29 -6.89
CA LEU A 283 9.22 12.53 -5.64
C LEU A 283 10.54 11.82 -5.32
N ALA A 284 11.23 11.28 -6.33
CA ALA A 284 12.57 10.69 -6.15
C ALA A 284 13.61 11.74 -5.72
N GLU A 285 13.57 12.94 -6.31
CA GLU A 285 14.42 14.06 -5.92
C GLU A 285 14.15 14.49 -4.47
N ALA A 286 12.89 14.65 -4.09
CA ALA A 286 12.50 15.00 -2.73
C ALA A 286 13.04 13.98 -1.69
N ARG A 287 12.90 12.67 -1.98
CA ARG A 287 13.47 11.63 -1.14
C ARG A 287 15.00 11.74 -1.02
N ALA A 288 15.67 12.01 -2.13
CA ALA A 288 17.14 12.18 -2.12
C ALA A 288 17.57 13.38 -1.27
N GLN A 289 16.81 14.49 -1.30
CA GLN A 289 17.04 15.66 -0.45
C GLN A 289 16.87 15.30 1.04
N LEU A 290 15.78 14.62 1.41
CA LEU A 290 15.53 14.18 2.77
C LEU A 290 16.65 13.29 3.32
N ASN A 291 17.12 12.32 2.53
CA ASN A 291 18.20 11.43 2.95
C ASN A 291 19.53 12.16 3.15
N ARG A 292 19.85 13.19 2.33
CA ARG A 292 21.05 14.03 2.52
C ARG A 292 20.98 14.82 3.82
N SER A 293 19.84 15.42 4.12
CA SER A 293 19.65 16.21 5.35
C SER A 293 19.79 15.35 6.61
N GLN A 294 19.26 14.13 6.60
CA GLN A 294 19.38 13.18 7.71
C GLN A 294 20.83 12.72 7.93
N ASN A 295 21.59 12.47 6.86
CA ASN A 295 23.01 12.09 6.96
C ASN A 295 23.88 13.25 7.52
N GLN A 296 23.60 14.48 7.16
CA GLN A 296 24.31 15.66 7.67
C GLN A 296 24.03 15.89 9.15
N ALA A 297 22.78 15.72 9.59
CA ALA A 297 22.40 15.83 11.00
C ALA A 297 23.05 14.75 11.88
N GLY A 298 23.20 13.52 11.36
CA GLY A 298 23.83 12.40 12.07
C GLY A 298 25.35 12.55 12.22
N THR A 299 26.03 13.26 11.33
CA THR A 299 27.48 13.51 11.39
C THR A 299 27.88 14.70 12.27
N SER A 300 26.94 15.56 12.65
CA SER A 300 27.17 16.75 13.48
C SER A 300 26.91 16.55 14.98
N ALA A 301 26.59 15.33 15.45
CA ALA A 301 26.53 15.03 16.87
C ALA A 301 27.96 15.02 17.45
N PRO A 302 28.35 15.94 18.38
CA PRO A 302 29.69 15.92 18.95
C PRO A 302 29.85 14.68 19.80
N GLY A 303 30.96 13.94 19.52
CA GLY A 303 31.40 12.87 20.40
C GLY A 303 31.51 13.42 21.82
N GLN A 304 30.75 12.88 22.76
CA GLN A 304 30.95 13.15 24.17
C GLN A 304 32.28 12.50 24.59
N PRO A 305 33.11 13.23 25.38
CA PRO A 305 34.37 12.79 25.91
C PRO A 305 34.20 11.68 26.97
#